data_db4db4ecd1b0d9355f781cd686cabaa0
#
_entry.id   db4db4ecd1b0d9355f781cd686cabaa0
#
_cell.length_a   1.000
_cell.length_b   1.000
_cell.length_c   1.000
_cell.angle_alpha   90.00
_cell.angle_beta   90.00
_cell.angle_gamma   90.00
#
_symmetry.space_group_name_H-M   'P 1'
#
loop_
_entity.id
_entity.type
_entity.pdbx_description
1 polymer ?
#
loop_
_entity_poly.entity_id
_entity_poly.type
_entity_poly.pdbx_seq_one_letter_code
_entity_poly.pdbx_strand_id
1 'polypeptide(L)'
;MGDVVLRQRWTTSRISLSVKPTGEVRLSYPRLVSTTRALRFLEEKTEWVLAMRERVTERAMQGGAYSPEQVESLRREAKRVLPAMVERLAKLHGFKYGRVTIRATRSKWGCCTSQNNLSLSLFLMTLPTHLQEFVVLHELCHTVHHNHSAEFHALLDKVTGGREKELNRQLKGIRKNLHFRKGTTGDLGRIMELVADAQSWFRKQNIDQWQDGYPTSEIMLNDILAGENYIVELNGVVVATFVLSFAGEPTYSKIKGKGWINDNRYAVVHRIAVADECRRKGIAKEILHFTEEVSTGQGVCDIRIDTHRDNVAMRSLLKKLGYTHCGVITLTSAALREAYHKQIAG
;
A
#
# COMPACT_ATOMS: atom_id res chain seq x y z
N MET A 1 -19.11 18.74 -23.50
CA MET A 1 -19.24 17.33 -23.02
C MET A 1 -18.26 16.50 -23.82
N GLY A 2 -17.26 15.87 -23.18
CA GLY A 2 -16.32 15.00 -23.91
C GLY A 2 -17.00 13.68 -24.33
N ASP A 3 -16.34 12.92 -25.19
CA ASP A 3 -16.88 11.77 -25.91
C ASP A 3 -17.65 10.78 -25.05
N VAL A 4 -18.94 10.67 -25.30
CA VAL A 4 -19.84 9.64 -24.72
C VAL A 4 -20.02 8.53 -25.73
N VAL A 5 -19.59 7.33 -25.39
CA VAL A 5 -19.76 6.14 -26.23
C VAL A 5 -21.04 5.41 -25.84
N LEU A 6 -21.99 5.38 -26.75
CA LEU A 6 -23.26 4.66 -26.61
C LEU A 6 -23.05 3.19 -27.02
N ARG A 7 -23.50 2.24 -26.19
CA ARG A 7 -23.46 0.80 -26.51
C ARG A 7 -24.79 0.14 -26.20
N GLN A 8 -25.54 -0.18 -27.23
CA GLN A 8 -26.72 -1.03 -27.12
C GLN A 8 -26.31 -2.51 -27.07
N ARG A 9 -26.82 -3.27 -26.10
CA ARG A 9 -26.43 -4.66 -25.88
C ARG A 9 -27.63 -5.60 -25.72
N TRP A 10 -27.51 -6.81 -26.24
CA TRP A 10 -28.51 -7.87 -26.10
C TRP A 10 -28.51 -8.50 -24.69
N THR A 11 -27.35 -8.52 -24.01
CA THR A 11 -27.09 -9.27 -22.76
C THR A 11 -27.30 -8.46 -21.51
N THR A 12 -27.74 -7.20 -21.60
CA THR A 12 -27.96 -6.35 -20.42
C THR A 12 -29.44 -6.11 -20.18
N SER A 13 -29.88 -6.21 -18.93
CA SER A 13 -31.24 -5.90 -18.50
C SER A 13 -31.39 -4.48 -17.92
N ARG A 14 -30.31 -3.74 -17.76
CA ARG A 14 -30.28 -2.41 -17.10
C ARG A 14 -29.45 -1.41 -17.89
N ILE A 15 -29.81 -0.12 -17.81
CA ILE A 15 -28.95 0.97 -18.26
C ILE A 15 -27.79 1.07 -17.27
N SER A 16 -26.57 1.14 -17.78
CA SER A 16 -25.36 1.28 -16.94
C SER A 16 -24.42 2.34 -17.49
N LEU A 17 -23.83 3.10 -16.57
CA LEU A 17 -22.88 4.16 -16.86
C LEU A 17 -21.51 3.77 -16.29
N SER A 18 -20.45 4.01 -17.05
CA SER A 18 -19.09 3.82 -16.58
C SER A 18 -18.15 4.87 -17.17
N VAL A 19 -17.21 5.34 -16.35
CA VAL A 19 -16.12 6.22 -16.77
C VAL A 19 -14.83 5.40 -16.85
N LYS A 20 -14.19 5.45 -18.01
CA LYS A 20 -12.92 4.76 -18.25
C LYS A 20 -11.74 5.55 -17.66
N PRO A 21 -10.58 4.89 -17.42
CA PRO A 21 -9.37 5.59 -17.02
C PRO A 21 -8.91 6.68 -17.99
N THR A 22 -9.33 6.62 -19.25
CA THR A 22 -9.12 7.63 -20.28
C THR A 22 -10.05 8.84 -20.18
N GLY A 23 -11.01 8.84 -19.23
CA GLY A 23 -12.06 9.86 -19.14
C GLY A 23 -13.25 9.61 -20.08
N GLU A 24 -13.18 8.60 -20.98
CA GLU A 24 -14.28 8.20 -21.84
C GLU A 24 -15.49 7.76 -21.00
N VAL A 25 -16.64 8.35 -21.26
CA VAL A 25 -17.92 7.95 -20.65
C VAL A 25 -18.60 6.91 -21.51
N ARG A 26 -18.91 5.75 -20.95
CA ARG A 26 -19.60 4.69 -21.66
C ARG A 26 -20.99 4.44 -21.08
N LEU A 27 -22.03 4.66 -21.89
CA LEU A 27 -23.41 4.37 -21.56
C LEU A 27 -23.82 3.06 -22.28
N SER A 28 -24.11 2.03 -21.51
CA SER A 28 -24.58 0.73 -22.03
C SER A 28 -26.04 0.55 -21.66
N TYR A 29 -26.89 0.13 -22.62
CA TYR A 29 -28.32 -0.04 -22.41
C TYR A 29 -28.87 -1.22 -23.19
N PRO A 30 -30.02 -1.82 -22.72
CA PRO A 30 -30.69 -2.93 -23.42
C PRO A 30 -31.21 -2.50 -24.77
N ARG A 31 -31.34 -3.46 -25.70
CA ARG A 31 -31.87 -3.20 -27.04
C ARG A 31 -33.31 -2.71 -27.02
N LEU A 32 -34.13 -3.13 -26.05
CA LEU A 32 -35.52 -2.70 -25.89
C LEU A 32 -35.66 -1.29 -25.26
N VAL A 33 -34.58 -0.64 -24.91
CA VAL A 33 -34.57 0.73 -24.37
C VAL A 33 -34.21 1.69 -25.50
N SER A 34 -35.04 2.72 -25.71
CA SER A 34 -34.75 3.76 -26.70
C SER A 34 -33.50 4.57 -26.32
N THR A 35 -32.76 5.01 -27.33
CA THR A 35 -31.60 5.88 -27.15
C THR A 35 -31.95 7.16 -26.38
N THR A 36 -33.13 7.75 -26.63
CA THR A 36 -33.65 8.91 -25.93
C THR A 36 -33.77 8.68 -24.43
N ARG A 37 -34.29 7.51 -24.01
CA ARG A 37 -34.39 7.14 -22.58
C ARG A 37 -33.02 6.91 -21.96
N ALA A 38 -32.09 6.32 -22.69
CA ALA A 38 -30.73 6.12 -22.24
C ALA A 38 -29.98 7.46 -22.06
N LEU A 39 -30.19 8.42 -22.98
CA LEU A 39 -29.59 9.77 -22.88
C LEU A 39 -30.20 10.56 -21.72
N ARG A 40 -31.50 10.47 -21.46
CA ARG A 40 -32.13 11.08 -20.28
C ARG A 40 -31.51 10.55 -18.98
N PHE A 41 -31.25 9.25 -18.88
CA PHE A 41 -30.54 8.66 -17.74
C PHE A 41 -29.12 9.22 -17.59
N LEU A 42 -28.41 9.50 -18.69
CA LEU A 42 -27.11 10.16 -18.66
C LEU A 42 -27.22 11.59 -18.12
N GLU A 43 -28.22 12.35 -18.57
CA GLU A 43 -28.49 13.71 -18.09
C GLU A 43 -28.77 13.73 -16.59
N GLU A 44 -29.60 12.84 -16.08
CA GLU A 44 -29.91 12.68 -14.65
C GLU A 44 -28.67 12.33 -13.81
N LYS A 45 -27.63 11.76 -14.42
CA LYS A 45 -26.38 11.35 -13.77
C LYS A 45 -25.17 12.23 -14.13
N THR A 46 -25.41 13.41 -14.68
CA THR A 46 -24.34 14.32 -15.12
C THR A 46 -23.38 14.67 -14.00
N GLU A 47 -23.88 15.02 -12.81
CA GLU A 47 -23.05 15.32 -11.63
C GLU A 47 -22.19 14.12 -11.21
N TRP A 48 -22.78 12.92 -11.24
CA TRP A 48 -22.03 11.70 -10.95
C TRP A 48 -20.93 11.44 -11.99
N VAL A 49 -21.21 11.70 -13.29
CA VAL A 49 -20.21 11.56 -14.37
C VAL A 49 -19.06 12.54 -14.16
N LEU A 50 -19.35 13.79 -13.84
CA LEU A 50 -18.34 14.83 -13.58
C LEU A 50 -17.46 14.44 -12.38
N ALA A 51 -18.08 14.06 -11.26
CA ALA A 51 -17.36 13.60 -10.07
C ALA A 51 -16.51 12.35 -10.35
N MET A 52 -17.00 11.41 -11.16
CA MET A 52 -16.22 10.23 -11.54
C MET A 52 -15.10 10.56 -12.51
N ARG A 53 -15.28 11.50 -13.44
CA ARG A 53 -14.20 12.00 -14.30
C ARG A 53 -13.11 12.67 -13.49
N GLU A 54 -13.49 13.55 -12.57
CA GLU A 54 -12.55 14.21 -11.66
C GLU A 54 -11.76 13.19 -10.86
N ARG A 55 -12.40 12.21 -10.24
CA ARG A 55 -11.74 11.10 -9.54
C ARG A 55 -10.82 10.26 -10.42
N VAL A 56 -11.19 10.04 -11.67
CA VAL A 56 -10.36 9.29 -12.63
C VAL A 56 -9.17 10.14 -13.05
N THR A 57 -9.36 11.45 -13.28
CA THR A 57 -8.29 12.39 -13.62
C THR A 57 -7.36 12.62 -12.43
N GLU A 58 -7.89 12.81 -11.23
CA GLU A 58 -7.10 12.87 -10.00
C GLU A 58 -6.28 11.59 -9.79
N ARG A 59 -6.86 10.41 -10.00
CA ARG A 59 -6.13 9.13 -9.95
C ARG A 59 -5.06 9.00 -11.05
N ALA A 60 -5.27 9.60 -12.20
CA ALA A 60 -4.28 9.66 -13.27
C ALA A 60 -3.17 10.69 -12.97
N MET A 61 -3.51 11.83 -12.37
CA MET A 61 -2.59 12.87 -11.94
C MET A 61 -1.85 12.53 -10.65
N GLN A 62 -2.46 11.74 -9.74
CA GLN A 62 -1.88 11.28 -8.47
C GLN A 62 -0.83 10.17 -8.64
N GLY A 63 -0.24 10.04 -9.82
CA GLY A 63 0.99 9.30 -10.13
C GLY A 63 1.02 7.83 -9.66
N GLY A 64 1.59 6.96 -10.44
CA GLY A 64 1.83 5.54 -10.16
C GLY A 64 0.95 4.60 -10.97
N ALA A 65 0.32 5.10 -12.02
CA ALA A 65 -0.19 4.25 -13.07
C ALA A 65 0.95 3.94 -14.06
N TYR A 66 1.23 2.65 -14.29
CA TYR A 66 2.00 2.25 -15.46
C TYR A 66 1.45 2.99 -16.68
N SER A 67 2.31 3.55 -17.53
CA SER A 67 1.86 4.16 -18.76
C SER A 67 1.10 3.13 -19.62
N PRO A 68 0.24 3.55 -20.55
CA PRO A 68 -0.43 2.62 -21.46
C PRO A 68 0.55 1.67 -22.16
N GLU A 69 1.74 2.17 -22.53
CA GLU A 69 2.81 1.40 -23.15
C GLU A 69 3.41 0.37 -22.19
N GLN A 70 3.63 0.74 -20.92
CA GLN A 70 4.09 -0.17 -19.88
C GLN A 70 3.06 -1.27 -19.59
N VAL A 71 1.78 -0.91 -19.51
CA VAL A 71 0.68 -1.90 -19.34
C VAL A 71 0.64 -2.86 -20.53
N GLU A 72 0.83 -2.38 -21.75
CA GLU A 72 0.81 -3.23 -22.94
C GLU A 72 2.07 -4.11 -23.05
N SER A 73 3.22 -3.60 -22.61
CA SER A 73 4.44 -4.39 -22.45
C SER A 73 4.25 -5.53 -21.46
N LEU A 74 3.76 -5.23 -20.24
CA LEU A 74 3.44 -6.24 -19.22
C LEU A 74 2.39 -7.24 -19.72
N ARG A 75 1.41 -6.79 -20.51
CA ARG A 75 0.39 -7.67 -21.11
C ARG A 75 1.01 -8.67 -22.09
N ARG A 76 1.90 -8.23 -22.97
CA ARG A 76 2.59 -9.11 -23.92
C ARG A 76 3.43 -10.15 -23.19
N GLU A 77 4.17 -9.71 -22.19
CA GLU A 77 5.01 -10.60 -21.38
C GLU A 77 4.14 -11.60 -20.59
N ALA A 78 3.10 -11.14 -19.89
CA ALA A 78 2.20 -11.99 -19.13
C ALA A 78 1.50 -13.04 -19.99
N LYS A 79 1.10 -12.69 -21.22
CA LYS A 79 0.50 -13.65 -22.17
C LYS A 79 1.49 -14.71 -22.62
N ARG A 80 2.77 -14.41 -22.66
CA ARG A 80 3.84 -15.36 -23.04
C ARG A 80 4.23 -16.25 -21.85
N VAL A 81 4.38 -15.67 -20.65
CA VAL A 81 4.98 -16.34 -19.48
C VAL A 81 3.95 -17.11 -18.65
N LEU A 82 2.82 -16.46 -18.31
CA LEU A 82 1.92 -17.03 -17.32
C LEU A 82 1.18 -18.30 -17.79
N PRO A 83 0.69 -18.42 -19.04
CA PRO A 83 0.06 -19.67 -19.47
C PRO A 83 1.03 -20.86 -19.44
N ALA A 84 2.27 -20.68 -19.88
CA ALA A 84 3.31 -21.71 -19.83
C ALA A 84 3.66 -22.10 -18.38
N MET A 85 3.70 -21.12 -17.46
CA MET A 85 3.91 -21.38 -16.03
C MET A 85 2.75 -22.19 -15.43
N VAL A 86 1.49 -21.83 -15.75
CA VAL A 86 0.30 -22.59 -15.30
C VAL A 86 0.36 -24.02 -15.80
N GLU A 87 0.65 -24.24 -17.07
CA GLU A 87 0.75 -25.58 -17.67
C GLU A 87 1.83 -26.42 -17.00
N ARG A 88 3.03 -25.86 -16.81
CA ARG A 88 4.16 -26.53 -16.15
C ARG A 88 3.80 -26.94 -14.71
N LEU A 89 3.27 -26.01 -13.92
CA LEU A 89 2.93 -26.26 -12.51
C LEU A 89 1.74 -27.19 -12.36
N ALA A 90 0.73 -27.07 -13.23
CA ALA A 90 -0.40 -27.97 -13.25
C ALA A 90 0.03 -29.41 -13.57
N LYS A 91 0.89 -29.59 -14.57
CA LYS A 91 1.46 -30.91 -14.91
C LYS A 91 2.30 -31.49 -13.78
N LEU A 92 3.14 -30.67 -13.15
CA LEU A 92 4.03 -31.08 -12.06
C LEU A 92 3.24 -31.60 -10.84
N HIS A 93 2.12 -30.97 -10.50
CA HIS A 93 1.34 -31.28 -9.30
C HIS A 93 0.02 -32.00 -9.60
N GLY A 94 -0.27 -32.32 -10.86
CA GLY A 94 -1.47 -33.09 -11.24
C GLY A 94 -2.77 -32.29 -11.23
N PHE A 95 -2.71 -30.95 -11.31
CA PHE A 95 -3.92 -30.12 -11.34
C PHE A 95 -4.60 -30.14 -12.70
N LYS A 96 -5.95 -30.09 -12.68
CA LYS A 96 -6.79 -29.89 -13.88
C LYS A 96 -7.42 -28.52 -13.81
N TYR A 97 -7.29 -27.74 -14.89
CA TYR A 97 -7.84 -26.39 -14.97
C TYR A 97 -8.53 -26.19 -16.34
N GLY A 98 -9.37 -25.19 -16.42
CA GLY A 98 -10.05 -24.80 -17.66
C GLY A 98 -9.23 -23.78 -18.46
N ARG A 99 -9.84 -22.65 -18.79
CA ARG A 99 -9.19 -21.59 -19.57
C ARG A 99 -8.38 -20.64 -18.68
N VAL A 100 -7.20 -20.23 -19.16
CA VAL A 100 -6.39 -19.16 -18.55
C VAL A 100 -6.68 -17.83 -19.25
N THR A 101 -6.94 -16.77 -18.47
CA THR A 101 -7.20 -15.41 -18.98
C THR A 101 -6.29 -14.41 -18.28
N ILE A 102 -5.63 -13.53 -19.03
CA ILE A 102 -4.80 -12.46 -18.48
C ILE A 102 -5.61 -11.15 -18.45
N ARG A 103 -5.66 -10.49 -17.27
CA ARG A 103 -6.43 -9.26 -17.05
C ARG A 103 -5.56 -8.16 -16.43
N ALA A 104 -5.88 -6.89 -16.70
CA ALA A 104 -5.26 -5.74 -16.06
C ALA A 104 -5.95 -5.43 -14.72
N THR A 105 -5.96 -6.38 -13.79
CA THR A 105 -6.61 -6.25 -12.48
C THR A 105 -5.56 -5.94 -11.42
N ARG A 106 -5.74 -4.83 -10.69
CA ARG A 106 -4.83 -4.42 -9.60
C ARG A 106 -5.31 -4.85 -8.22
N SER A 107 -6.60 -5.18 -8.06
CA SER A 107 -7.19 -5.53 -6.76
C SER A 107 -6.87 -6.95 -6.31
N LYS A 108 -6.48 -7.83 -7.23
CA LYS A 108 -6.13 -9.24 -6.96
C LYS A 108 -5.12 -9.76 -7.97
N TRP A 109 -4.25 -10.67 -7.53
CA TRP A 109 -3.24 -11.30 -8.38
C TRP A 109 -3.82 -12.36 -9.30
N GLY A 110 -4.83 -13.10 -8.82
CA GLY A 110 -5.52 -14.13 -9.55
C GLY A 110 -6.94 -14.38 -9.03
N CYS A 111 -7.66 -15.23 -9.70
CA CYS A 111 -8.86 -15.89 -9.22
C CYS A 111 -9.18 -17.13 -10.05
N CYS A 112 -9.72 -18.15 -9.37
CA CYS A 112 -10.31 -19.34 -9.98
C CYS A 112 -11.84 -19.26 -9.92
N THR A 113 -12.52 -19.65 -10.99
CA THR A 113 -14.00 -19.74 -11.03
C THR A 113 -14.43 -21.13 -10.59
N SER A 114 -15.74 -21.31 -10.28
CA SER A 114 -16.33 -22.61 -9.99
C SER A 114 -16.21 -23.63 -11.13
N GLN A 115 -15.94 -23.16 -12.36
CA GLN A 115 -15.65 -23.98 -13.54
C GLN A 115 -14.15 -24.21 -13.76
N ASN A 116 -13.32 -23.97 -12.75
CA ASN A 116 -11.86 -24.10 -12.80
C ASN A 116 -11.16 -23.24 -13.86
N ASN A 117 -11.81 -22.14 -14.34
CA ASN A 117 -11.13 -21.17 -15.20
C ASN A 117 -10.29 -20.23 -14.35
N LEU A 118 -9.04 -20.02 -14.76
CA LEU A 118 -8.09 -19.14 -14.07
C LEU A 118 -8.08 -17.76 -14.73
N SER A 119 -8.08 -16.74 -13.92
CA SER A 119 -7.85 -15.36 -14.37
C SER A 119 -6.67 -14.79 -13.58
N LEU A 120 -5.58 -14.44 -14.27
CA LEU A 120 -4.35 -13.94 -13.68
C LEU A 120 -4.15 -12.46 -14.03
N SER A 121 -3.59 -11.70 -13.11
CA SER A 121 -3.24 -10.31 -13.34
C SER A 121 -1.95 -10.22 -14.17
N LEU A 122 -1.93 -9.33 -15.17
CA LEU A 122 -0.69 -9.03 -15.91
C LEU A 122 0.39 -8.40 -14.99
N PHE A 123 -0.03 -7.79 -13.85
CA PHE A 123 0.89 -7.23 -12.87
C PHE A 123 1.65 -8.29 -12.07
N LEU A 124 1.36 -9.59 -12.24
CA LEU A 124 2.22 -10.66 -11.76
C LEU A 124 3.64 -10.55 -12.33
N MET A 125 3.81 -9.98 -13.54
CA MET A 125 5.14 -9.77 -14.14
C MET A 125 6.02 -8.80 -13.34
N THR A 126 5.45 -8.04 -12.42
CA THR A 126 6.22 -7.16 -11.52
C THR A 126 6.73 -7.87 -10.27
N LEU A 127 6.33 -9.13 -10.07
CA LEU A 127 6.75 -9.95 -8.93
C LEU A 127 8.01 -10.76 -9.29
N PRO A 128 8.86 -11.09 -8.29
CA PRO A 128 9.86 -12.13 -8.44
C PRO A 128 9.23 -13.46 -8.87
N THR A 129 9.94 -14.26 -9.69
CA THR A 129 9.43 -15.51 -10.29
C THR A 129 8.85 -16.48 -9.25
N HIS A 130 9.50 -16.65 -8.10
CA HIS A 130 9.02 -17.56 -7.05
C HIS A 130 7.66 -17.12 -6.45
N LEU A 131 7.35 -15.83 -6.46
CA LEU A 131 6.04 -15.32 -6.04
C LEU A 131 4.99 -15.38 -7.15
N GLN A 132 5.41 -15.25 -8.41
CA GLN A 132 4.54 -15.56 -9.56
C GLN A 132 4.06 -17.01 -9.48
N GLU A 133 5.00 -17.96 -9.28
CA GLU A 133 4.71 -19.38 -9.12
C GLU A 133 3.80 -19.65 -7.91
N PHE A 134 4.07 -18.99 -6.78
CA PHE A 134 3.23 -19.10 -5.59
C PHE A 134 1.77 -18.69 -5.87
N VAL A 135 1.55 -17.57 -6.56
CA VAL A 135 0.19 -17.14 -6.94
C VAL A 135 -0.45 -18.12 -7.92
N VAL A 136 0.29 -18.62 -8.89
CA VAL A 136 -0.23 -19.62 -9.84
C VAL A 136 -0.62 -20.92 -9.10
N LEU A 137 0.21 -21.40 -8.18
CA LEU A 137 -0.10 -22.57 -7.34
C LEU A 137 -1.33 -22.32 -6.46
N HIS A 138 -1.47 -21.12 -5.89
CA HIS A 138 -2.66 -20.74 -5.11
C HIS A 138 -3.94 -20.86 -5.96
N GLU A 139 -3.94 -20.31 -7.18
CA GLU A 139 -5.09 -20.40 -8.07
C GLU A 139 -5.34 -21.84 -8.58
N LEU A 140 -4.29 -22.64 -8.75
CA LEU A 140 -4.41 -24.05 -9.08
C LEU A 140 -4.99 -24.86 -7.92
N CYS A 141 -4.61 -24.58 -6.67
CA CYS A 141 -5.22 -25.21 -5.49
C CYS A 141 -6.74 -24.94 -5.41
N HIS A 142 -7.19 -23.78 -5.89
CA HIS A 142 -8.62 -23.48 -6.00
C HIS A 142 -9.37 -24.32 -7.02
N THR A 143 -8.70 -25.04 -7.91
CA THR A 143 -9.37 -26.03 -8.79
C THR A 143 -9.77 -27.28 -8.05
N VAL A 144 -9.27 -27.49 -6.85
CA VAL A 144 -9.58 -28.63 -5.95
C VAL A 144 -10.43 -28.16 -4.77
N HIS A 145 -10.02 -27.07 -4.12
CA HIS A 145 -10.70 -26.49 -2.97
C HIS A 145 -11.05 -25.03 -3.25
N HIS A 146 -12.33 -24.75 -3.57
CA HIS A 146 -12.79 -23.39 -3.96
C HIS A 146 -12.81 -22.37 -2.82
N ASN A 147 -12.68 -22.83 -1.57
CA ASN A 147 -12.60 -21.97 -0.38
C ASN A 147 -11.20 -22.07 0.26
N HIS A 148 -10.89 -21.17 1.18
CA HIS A 148 -9.64 -21.19 1.94
C HIS A 148 -9.80 -22.02 3.24
N SER A 149 -10.22 -23.28 3.10
CA SER A 149 -10.34 -24.23 4.21
C SER A 149 -8.98 -24.76 4.68
N ALA A 150 -8.97 -25.55 5.74
CA ALA A 150 -7.75 -26.20 6.24
C ALA A 150 -7.12 -27.12 5.17
N GLU A 151 -7.97 -27.82 4.40
CA GLU A 151 -7.54 -28.69 3.28
C GLU A 151 -6.89 -27.89 2.14
N PHE A 152 -7.42 -26.68 1.83
CA PHE A 152 -6.79 -25.77 0.88
C PHE A 152 -5.39 -25.39 1.32
N HIS A 153 -5.24 -24.95 2.57
CA HIS A 153 -3.94 -24.55 3.12
C HIS A 153 -2.97 -25.74 3.19
N ALA A 154 -3.43 -26.92 3.57
CA ALA A 154 -2.61 -28.15 3.59
C ALA A 154 -2.12 -28.51 2.16
N LEU A 155 -2.99 -28.39 1.15
CA LEU A 155 -2.63 -28.64 -0.24
C LEU A 155 -1.63 -27.60 -0.73
N LEU A 156 -1.86 -26.29 -0.48
CA LEU A 156 -0.98 -25.22 -0.90
C LEU A 156 0.40 -25.34 -0.22
N ASP A 157 0.44 -25.67 1.06
CA ASP A 157 1.70 -25.87 1.79
C ASP A 157 2.49 -27.06 1.22
N LYS A 158 1.80 -28.17 0.90
CA LYS A 158 2.40 -29.34 0.25
C LYS A 158 3.04 -29.00 -1.09
N VAL A 159 2.33 -28.30 -1.98
CA VAL A 159 2.84 -27.98 -3.34
C VAL A 159 3.87 -26.87 -3.34
N THR A 160 3.97 -26.10 -2.26
CA THR A 160 5.02 -25.08 -2.05
C THR A 160 6.20 -25.58 -1.21
N GLY A 161 6.22 -26.89 -0.87
CA GLY A 161 7.32 -27.50 -0.10
C GLY A 161 7.40 -27.00 1.34
N GLY A 162 6.25 -26.80 2.03
CA GLY A 162 6.18 -26.31 3.41
C GLY A 162 6.37 -24.79 3.56
N ARG A 163 6.33 -24.02 2.47
CA ARG A 163 6.67 -22.59 2.45
C ARG A 163 5.47 -21.66 2.29
N GLU A 164 4.23 -22.17 2.40
CA GLU A 164 3.04 -21.34 2.21
C GLU A 164 3.05 -20.06 3.05
N LYS A 165 3.31 -20.19 4.36
CA LYS A 165 3.30 -19.06 5.30
C LYS A 165 4.36 -18.01 4.97
N GLU A 166 5.54 -18.45 4.59
CA GLU A 166 6.65 -17.57 4.17
C GLU A 166 6.30 -16.80 2.89
N LEU A 167 5.92 -17.54 1.83
CA LEU A 167 5.59 -16.96 0.53
C LEU A 167 4.38 -16.03 0.62
N ASN A 168 3.38 -16.38 1.42
CA ASN A 168 2.21 -15.52 1.68
C ASN A 168 2.61 -14.22 2.41
N ARG A 169 3.57 -14.29 3.34
CA ARG A 169 4.13 -13.12 4.02
C ARG A 169 4.86 -12.20 3.04
N GLN A 170 5.72 -12.78 2.19
CA GLN A 170 6.42 -12.05 1.14
C GLN A 170 5.43 -11.40 0.16
N LEU A 171 4.45 -12.14 -0.34
CA LEU A 171 3.43 -11.62 -1.25
C LEU A 171 2.56 -10.51 -0.62
N LYS A 172 2.23 -10.62 0.66
CA LYS A 172 1.55 -9.56 1.42
C LYS A 172 2.42 -8.31 1.56
N GLY A 173 3.72 -8.45 1.71
CA GLY A 173 4.68 -7.34 1.68
C GLY A 173 4.66 -6.61 0.33
N ILE A 174 4.69 -7.35 -0.77
CA ILE A 174 4.67 -6.79 -2.14
C ILE A 174 3.29 -6.23 -2.53
N ARG A 175 2.18 -6.77 -2.01
CA ARG A 175 0.83 -6.20 -2.24
C ARG A 175 0.73 -4.74 -1.84
N LYS A 176 1.64 -4.25 -1.03
CA LYS A 176 1.71 -2.85 -0.67
C LYS A 176 2.48 -2.02 -1.69
N ASN A 177 3.23 -2.61 -2.61
CA ASN A 177 4.08 -1.93 -3.61
C ASN A 177 4.68 -0.63 -3.05
N LEU A 178 5.16 -0.74 -1.78
CA LEU A 178 5.76 0.39 -1.08
C LEU A 178 7.20 0.50 -1.54
N HIS A 179 7.50 1.61 -2.14
CA HIS A 179 8.87 2.00 -2.49
C HIS A 179 9.34 3.04 -1.48
N PHE A 180 10.48 2.76 -0.83
CA PHE A 180 11.12 3.67 0.13
C PHE A 180 12.30 4.34 -0.57
N ARG A 181 12.35 5.65 -0.51
CA ARG A 181 13.47 6.43 -1.04
C ARG A 181 13.77 7.64 -0.15
N LYS A 182 14.93 8.23 -0.32
CA LYS A 182 15.23 9.53 0.29
C LYS A 182 14.32 10.59 -0.28
N GLY A 183 13.86 11.50 0.59
CA GLY A 183 13.17 12.72 0.19
C GLY A 183 14.11 13.67 -0.54
N THR A 184 13.57 14.43 -1.47
CA THR A 184 14.23 15.49 -2.21
C THR A 184 13.52 16.80 -1.97
N THR A 185 14.16 17.93 -2.30
CA THR A 185 13.53 19.25 -2.19
C THR A 185 12.27 19.38 -3.03
N GLY A 186 12.17 18.64 -4.14
CA GLY A 186 10.97 18.55 -4.96
C GLY A 186 9.78 17.90 -4.28
N ASP A 187 10.01 17.09 -3.23
CA ASP A 187 8.95 16.42 -2.47
C ASP A 187 8.36 17.32 -1.36
N LEU A 188 8.99 18.46 -1.05
CA LEU A 188 8.64 19.27 0.12
C LEU A 188 7.16 19.68 0.14
N GLY A 189 6.60 20.05 -1.01
CA GLY A 189 5.18 20.39 -1.10
C GLY A 189 4.28 19.23 -0.67
N ARG A 190 4.54 18.02 -1.19
CA ARG A 190 3.77 16.82 -0.83
C ARG A 190 4.00 16.38 0.61
N ILE A 191 5.21 16.53 1.12
CA ILE A 191 5.53 16.28 2.54
C ILE A 191 4.67 17.16 3.45
N MET A 192 4.55 18.45 3.14
CA MET A 192 3.75 19.39 3.94
C MET A 192 2.25 19.10 3.87
N GLU A 193 1.73 18.61 2.74
CA GLU A 193 0.36 18.09 2.67
C GLU A 193 0.15 16.90 3.62
N LEU A 194 1.07 15.92 3.64
CA LEU A 194 1.02 14.78 4.55
C LEU A 194 1.09 15.21 6.02
N VAL A 195 1.90 16.20 6.32
CA VAL A 195 1.98 16.80 7.66
C VAL A 195 0.65 17.46 8.04
N ALA A 196 0.05 18.23 7.13
CA ALA A 196 -1.25 18.87 7.36
C ALA A 196 -2.38 17.84 7.57
N ASP A 197 -2.39 16.75 6.81
CA ASP A 197 -3.29 15.61 7.00
C ASP A 197 -3.13 14.99 8.40
N ALA A 198 -1.88 14.83 8.86
CA ALA A 198 -1.60 14.30 10.19
C ALA A 198 -2.05 15.26 11.29
N GLN A 199 -1.77 16.56 11.17
CA GLN A 199 -2.23 17.59 12.11
C GLN A 199 -3.76 17.64 12.18
N SER A 200 -4.43 17.60 11.03
CA SER A 200 -5.91 17.57 10.96
C SER A 200 -6.47 16.33 11.64
N TRP A 201 -5.86 15.17 11.42
CA TRP A 201 -6.28 13.93 12.07
C TRP A 201 -6.10 13.98 13.59
N PHE A 202 -4.94 14.45 14.09
CA PHE A 202 -4.71 14.62 15.51
C PHE A 202 -5.76 15.54 16.15
N ARG A 203 -6.08 16.67 15.50
CA ARG A 203 -7.11 17.61 15.97
C ARG A 203 -8.49 16.94 16.07
N LYS A 204 -8.89 16.14 15.07
CA LYS A 204 -10.15 15.38 15.06
C LYS A 204 -10.21 14.33 16.16
N GLN A 205 -9.08 13.86 16.67
CA GLN A 205 -8.99 12.90 17.77
C GLN A 205 -8.75 13.57 19.13
N ASN A 206 -8.74 14.90 19.21
CA ASN A 206 -8.39 15.69 20.41
C ASN A 206 -6.98 15.33 20.94
N ILE A 207 -6.04 15.05 20.06
CA ILE A 207 -4.64 14.75 20.40
C ILE A 207 -3.83 16.03 20.19
N ASP A 208 -3.22 16.55 21.26
CA ASP A 208 -2.35 17.73 21.21
C ASP A 208 -0.94 17.39 20.74
N GLN A 209 -0.86 16.80 19.52
CA GLN A 209 0.39 16.53 18.84
C GLN A 209 0.42 17.37 17.56
N TRP A 210 1.51 18.15 17.38
CA TRP A 210 1.73 19.00 16.19
C TRP A 210 0.68 20.12 16.02
N GLN A 211 0.04 20.58 17.10
CA GLN A 211 -0.98 21.63 17.03
C GLN A 211 -0.41 23.05 17.20
N ASP A 212 0.88 23.14 17.50
CA ASP A 212 1.68 24.37 17.64
C ASP A 212 2.36 24.83 16.33
N GLY A 213 1.96 24.25 15.18
CA GLY A 213 2.55 24.52 13.87
C GLY A 213 3.78 23.68 13.54
N TYR A 214 4.21 22.81 14.46
CA TYR A 214 5.28 21.82 14.20
C TYR A 214 4.74 20.61 13.41
N PRO A 215 5.54 19.98 12.53
CA PRO A 215 6.80 20.46 11.97
C PRO A 215 6.58 21.53 10.89
N THR A 216 7.46 22.53 10.86
CA THR A 216 7.42 23.56 9.84
C THR A 216 8.06 23.08 8.53
N SER A 217 7.80 23.80 7.43
CA SER A 217 8.43 23.54 6.13
C SER A 217 9.96 23.61 6.20
N GLU A 218 10.50 24.54 7.02
CA GLU A 218 11.93 24.68 7.23
C GLU A 218 12.54 23.45 7.92
N ILE A 219 11.88 22.91 8.94
CA ILE A 219 12.32 21.70 9.62
C ILE A 219 12.35 20.53 8.66
N MET A 220 11.28 20.34 7.85
CA MET A 220 11.22 19.24 6.89
C MET A 220 12.26 19.41 5.77
N LEU A 221 12.55 20.65 5.35
CA LEU A 221 13.61 20.94 4.39
C LEU A 221 14.99 20.59 4.96
N ASN A 222 15.25 20.93 6.22
CA ASN A 222 16.51 20.58 6.89
C ASN A 222 16.69 19.05 7.02
N ASP A 223 15.62 18.30 7.34
CA ASP A 223 15.67 16.84 7.34
C ASP A 223 15.99 16.24 5.95
N ILE A 224 15.47 16.87 4.88
CA ILE A 224 15.78 16.48 3.50
C ILE A 224 17.25 16.75 3.18
N LEU A 225 17.74 17.94 3.50
CA LEU A 225 19.12 18.33 3.22
C LEU A 225 20.12 17.52 4.02
N ALA A 226 19.78 17.12 5.26
CA ALA A 226 20.56 16.18 6.06
C ALA A 226 20.51 14.73 5.52
N GLY A 227 19.67 14.44 4.54
CA GLY A 227 19.49 13.09 4.01
C GLY A 227 18.81 12.13 4.99
N GLU A 228 18.08 12.65 5.97
CA GLU A 228 17.40 11.88 7.01
C GLU A 228 15.92 11.67 6.72
N ASN A 229 15.32 12.50 5.84
CA ASN A 229 13.94 12.33 5.40
C ASN A 229 13.81 11.20 4.39
N TYR A 230 12.75 10.42 4.54
CA TYR A 230 12.34 9.35 3.64
C TYR A 230 10.91 9.56 3.16
N ILE A 231 10.68 9.15 1.93
CA ILE A 231 9.39 9.10 1.27
C ILE A 231 8.97 7.65 1.10
N VAL A 232 7.67 7.40 1.31
CA VAL A 232 7.05 6.12 0.99
C VAL A 232 6.08 6.32 -0.16
N GLU A 233 6.34 5.63 -1.25
CA GLU A 233 5.46 5.60 -2.41
C GLU A 233 4.67 4.30 -2.43
N LEU A 234 3.37 4.40 -2.69
CA LEU A 234 2.50 3.28 -2.99
C LEU A 234 2.08 3.36 -4.44
N ASN A 235 2.59 2.45 -5.27
CA ASN A 235 2.37 2.47 -6.73
C ASN A 235 2.84 3.79 -7.40
N GLY A 236 3.95 4.37 -6.92
CA GLY A 236 4.52 5.63 -7.43
C GLY A 236 3.85 6.91 -6.90
N VAL A 237 2.86 6.78 -5.99
CA VAL A 237 2.25 7.93 -5.29
C VAL A 237 2.86 8.06 -3.92
N VAL A 238 3.32 9.25 -3.58
CA VAL A 238 3.81 9.57 -2.23
C VAL A 238 2.65 9.52 -1.23
N VAL A 239 2.67 8.51 -0.36
CA VAL A 239 1.61 8.23 0.62
C VAL A 239 2.05 8.39 2.06
N ALA A 240 3.35 8.49 2.31
CA ALA A 240 3.86 8.77 3.65
C ALA A 240 5.25 9.40 3.60
N THR A 241 5.62 10.05 4.68
CA THR A 241 6.97 10.53 4.97
C THR A 241 7.35 10.18 6.40
N PHE A 242 8.65 10.07 6.66
CA PHE A 242 9.22 9.92 7.99
C PHE A 242 10.68 10.35 8.00
N VAL A 243 11.24 10.52 9.18
CA VAL A 243 12.66 10.86 9.39
C VAL A 243 13.32 9.72 10.13
N LEU A 244 14.49 9.31 9.67
CA LEU A 244 15.38 8.34 10.32
C LEU A 244 16.74 8.96 10.49
N SER A 245 17.10 9.29 11.73
CA SER A 245 18.38 9.91 12.12
C SER A 245 19.25 8.95 12.89
N PHE A 246 20.55 9.05 12.68
CA PHE A 246 21.61 8.37 13.45
C PHE A 246 22.48 9.35 14.25
N ALA A 247 22.11 10.63 14.26
CA ALA A 247 22.82 11.69 14.98
C ALA A 247 22.47 11.74 16.48
N GLY A 248 21.47 10.93 16.89
CA GLY A 248 20.91 10.99 18.23
C GLY A 248 19.85 12.08 18.37
N GLU A 249 19.28 12.21 19.57
CA GLU A 249 18.24 13.20 19.88
C GLU A 249 18.54 13.85 21.23
N PRO A 250 18.85 15.16 21.26
CA PRO A 250 19.23 15.84 22.50
C PRO A 250 18.19 15.72 23.63
N THR A 251 16.90 15.70 23.28
CA THR A 251 15.82 15.58 24.27
C THR A 251 15.75 14.21 24.92
N TYR A 252 16.43 13.20 24.34
CA TYR A 252 16.48 11.83 24.87
C TYR A 252 17.52 11.66 25.99
N SER A 253 18.35 12.66 26.23
CA SER A 253 19.34 12.65 27.34
C SER A 253 18.69 12.63 28.73
N LYS A 254 17.46 13.14 28.84
CA LYS A 254 16.71 13.21 30.11
C LYS A 254 15.38 12.46 29.96
N ILE A 255 15.37 11.22 30.42
CA ILE A 255 14.14 10.39 30.45
C ILE A 255 13.69 10.19 31.90
N LYS A 256 12.39 10.36 32.17
CA LYS A 256 11.76 10.05 33.46
C LYS A 256 11.05 8.71 33.38
N GLY A 257 11.36 7.80 34.28
CA GLY A 257 10.75 6.47 34.33
C GLY A 257 11.78 5.36 34.40
N LYS A 258 11.60 4.28 33.64
CA LYS A 258 12.50 3.10 33.69
C LYS A 258 13.87 3.35 33.07
N GLY A 259 14.01 4.37 32.24
CA GLY A 259 15.20 4.63 31.45
C GLY A 259 15.26 3.81 30.15
N TRP A 260 16.23 4.15 29.32
CA TRP A 260 16.51 3.41 28.07
C TRP A 260 17.01 2.00 28.39
N ILE A 261 16.81 1.05 27.47
CA ILE A 261 17.25 -0.35 27.65
C ILE A 261 18.77 -0.43 27.80
N ASN A 262 19.49 0.43 27.07
CA ASN A 262 20.94 0.54 27.09
C ASN A 262 21.37 1.93 26.61
N ASP A 263 22.69 2.22 26.61
CA ASP A 263 23.27 3.48 26.11
C ASP A 263 24.06 3.29 24.80
N ASN A 264 23.78 2.23 24.05
CA ASN A 264 24.39 2.01 22.77
C ASN A 264 24.02 3.12 21.78
N ARG A 265 24.78 3.19 20.65
CA ARG A 265 24.37 3.99 19.49
C ARG A 265 23.02 3.54 18.99
N TYR A 266 22.12 4.48 18.76
CA TYR A 266 20.74 4.21 18.37
C TYR A 266 20.31 5.04 17.17
N ALA A 267 19.36 4.53 16.44
CA ALA A 267 18.59 5.26 15.43
C ALA A 267 17.35 5.90 16.07
N VAL A 268 16.95 7.04 15.56
CA VAL A 268 15.75 7.75 15.99
C VAL A 268 14.77 7.88 14.82
N VAL A 269 13.52 7.51 15.09
CA VAL A 269 12.44 7.65 14.09
C VAL A 269 11.55 8.81 14.50
N HIS A 270 11.43 9.79 13.60
CA HIS A 270 10.64 10.99 13.81
C HIS A 270 9.62 11.23 12.70
N ARG A 271 8.63 12.09 12.96
CA ARG A 271 7.76 12.74 11.99
C ARG A 271 7.10 11.78 11.00
N ILE A 272 6.63 10.62 11.47
CA ILE A 272 5.84 9.71 10.63
C ILE A 272 4.52 10.37 10.31
N ALA A 273 4.28 10.66 9.03
CA ALA A 273 3.00 11.15 8.51
C ALA A 273 2.53 10.25 7.36
N VAL A 274 1.26 9.83 7.42
CA VAL A 274 0.64 8.93 6.44
C VAL A 274 -0.62 9.60 5.91
N ALA A 275 -0.79 9.62 4.59
CA ALA A 275 -1.97 10.16 3.91
C ALA A 275 -3.26 9.55 4.48
N ASP A 276 -4.30 10.38 4.61
CA ASP A 276 -5.58 10.00 5.24
C ASP A 276 -6.18 8.74 4.61
N GLU A 277 -6.19 8.66 3.29
CA GLU A 277 -6.71 7.53 2.53
C GLU A 277 -5.89 6.23 2.70
N CYS A 278 -4.65 6.35 3.22
CA CYS A 278 -3.75 5.22 3.47
C CYS A 278 -3.65 4.82 4.94
N ARG A 279 -4.35 5.50 5.85
CA ARG A 279 -4.38 5.16 7.28
C ARG A 279 -4.98 3.77 7.50
N ARG A 280 -4.57 3.11 8.58
CA ARG A 280 -4.99 1.75 8.96
C ARG A 280 -4.68 0.67 7.92
N LYS A 281 -3.99 1.00 6.82
CA LYS A 281 -3.52 0.03 5.81
C LYS A 281 -2.15 -0.55 6.14
N GLY A 282 -1.61 -0.26 7.33
CA GLY A 282 -0.35 -0.80 7.85
C GLY A 282 0.90 -0.14 7.30
N ILE A 283 0.82 1.06 6.67
CA ILE A 283 1.98 1.80 6.16
C ILE A 283 2.98 2.10 7.28
N ALA A 284 2.51 2.62 8.43
CA ALA A 284 3.39 2.91 9.56
C ALA A 284 4.12 1.66 10.09
N LYS A 285 3.51 0.48 10.00
CA LYS A 285 4.16 -0.79 10.33
C LYS A 285 5.33 -1.08 9.39
N GLU A 286 5.11 -0.91 8.10
CA GLU A 286 6.16 -1.13 7.09
C GLU A 286 7.29 -0.08 7.20
N ILE A 287 6.97 1.17 7.56
CA ILE A 287 7.96 2.19 7.88
C ILE A 287 8.88 1.70 9.02
N LEU A 288 8.30 1.22 10.13
CA LEU A 288 9.09 0.76 11.26
C LEU A 288 9.95 -0.47 10.93
N HIS A 289 9.45 -1.40 10.11
CA HIS A 289 10.28 -2.52 9.61
C HIS A 289 11.42 -2.05 8.70
N PHE A 290 11.14 -1.11 7.79
CA PHE A 290 12.18 -0.52 6.94
C PHE A 290 13.26 0.19 7.78
N THR A 291 12.86 0.91 8.84
CA THR A 291 13.85 1.55 9.74
C THR A 291 14.72 0.52 10.46
N GLU A 292 14.18 -0.65 10.83
CA GLU A 292 14.93 -1.76 11.40
C GLU A 292 15.96 -2.31 10.38
N GLU A 293 15.56 -2.52 9.14
CA GLU A 293 16.47 -3.00 8.07
C GLU A 293 17.59 -2.00 7.78
N VAL A 294 17.27 -0.70 7.63
CA VAL A 294 18.27 0.34 7.38
C VAL A 294 19.23 0.47 8.56
N SER A 295 18.70 0.44 9.79
CA SER A 295 19.54 0.55 11.01
C SER A 295 20.51 -0.63 11.12
N THR A 296 20.04 -1.85 10.90
CA THR A 296 20.90 -3.05 10.86
C THR A 296 21.97 -2.91 9.78
N GLY A 297 21.63 -2.42 8.59
CA GLY A 297 22.59 -2.16 7.50
C GLY A 297 23.64 -1.10 7.84
N GLN A 298 23.40 -0.24 8.86
CA GLN A 298 24.35 0.75 9.39
C GLN A 298 25.07 0.26 10.66
N GLY A 299 24.88 -1.00 11.04
CA GLY A 299 25.44 -1.58 12.26
C GLY A 299 24.83 -1.01 13.54
N VAL A 300 23.61 -0.48 13.49
CA VAL A 300 22.88 0.07 14.63
C VAL A 300 21.73 -0.87 14.97
N CYS A 301 21.78 -1.49 16.15
CA CYS A 301 20.80 -2.47 16.61
C CYS A 301 19.76 -1.91 17.59
N ASP A 302 19.80 -0.63 17.88
CA ASP A 302 18.91 0.03 18.84
C ASP A 302 18.11 1.13 18.14
N ILE A 303 16.78 1.12 18.29
CA ILE A 303 15.88 2.13 17.73
C ILE A 303 15.07 2.77 18.84
N ARG A 304 15.09 4.09 18.90
CA ARG A 304 14.29 4.89 19.83
C ARG A 304 13.26 5.72 19.07
N ILE A 305 12.08 5.85 19.65
CA ILE A 305 10.96 6.63 19.08
C ILE A 305 10.12 7.19 20.24
N ASP A 306 9.57 8.36 20.04
CA ASP A 306 8.61 8.97 20.95
C ASP A 306 7.28 9.27 20.28
N THR A 307 6.23 9.38 21.08
CA THR A 307 4.89 9.75 20.60
C THR A 307 4.07 10.43 21.71
N HIS A 308 3.00 11.12 21.32
CA HIS A 308 2.09 11.70 22.29
C HIS A 308 1.35 10.61 23.08
N ARG A 309 1.11 10.86 24.39
CA ARG A 309 0.42 9.92 25.29
C ARG A 309 -0.94 9.46 24.77
N ASP A 310 -1.68 10.34 24.11
CA ASP A 310 -3.02 10.07 23.59
C ASP A 310 -2.99 9.47 22.17
N ASN A 311 -1.83 9.33 21.56
CA ASN A 311 -1.69 8.64 20.28
C ASN A 311 -1.72 7.11 20.48
N VAL A 312 -2.90 6.62 20.89
CA VAL A 312 -3.12 5.20 21.20
C VAL A 312 -2.79 4.29 20.00
N ALA A 313 -3.03 4.78 18.78
CA ALA A 313 -2.75 4.03 17.56
C ALA A 313 -1.26 3.72 17.41
N MET A 314 -0.39 4.73 17.55
CA MET A 314 1.07 4.56 17.49
C MET A 314 1.58 3.72 18.66
N ARG A 315 1.14 4.00 19.89
CA ARG A 315 1.54 3.25 21.08
C ARG A 315 1.20 1.75 20.96
N SER A 316 0.00 1.44 20.47
CA SER A 316 -0.43 0.05 20.22
C SER A 316 0.40 -0.61 19.12
N LEU A 317 0.77 0.12 18.07
CA LEU A 317 1.62 -0.39 17.00
C LEU A 317 3.03 -0.70 17.53
N LEU A 318 3.64 0.22 18.27
CA LEU A 318 4.97 0.03 18.85
C LEU A 318 5.00 -1.19 19.76
N LYS A 319 4.01 -1.34 20.66
CA LYS A 319 3.89 -2.53 21.50
C LYS A 319 3.79 -3.83 20.70
N LYS A 320 2.98 -3.85 19.63
CA LYS A 320 2.83 -5.04 18.75
C LYS A 320 4.12 -5.39 18.02
N LEU A 321 4.99 -4.41 17.76
CA LEU A 321 6.27 -4.60 17.09
C LEU A 321 7.43 -4.86 18.07
N GLY A 322 7.15 -5.03 19.36
CA GLY A 322 8.15 -5.38 20.37
C GLY A 322 8.94 -4.19 20.91
N TYR A 323 8.47 -2.96 20.71
CA TYR A 323 9.07 -1.79 21.36
C TYR A 323 8.69 -1.77 22.85
N THR A 324 9.67 -1.57 23.70
CA THR A 324 9.52 -1.44 25.15
C THR A 324 9.27 0.02 25.52
N HIS A 325 8.27 0.29 26.34
CA HIS A 325 8.04 1.61 26.91
C HIS A 325 9.07 1.89 28.00
N CYS A 326 9.85 2.96 27.82
CA CYS A 326 10.99 3.33 28.67
C CYS A 326 10.68 4.43 29.67
N GLY A 327 9.68 5.25 29.40
CA GLY A 327 9.32 6.38 30.24
C GLY A 327 8.83 7.58 29.44
N VAL A 328 9.03 8.77 30.00
CA VAL A 328 8.58 10.04 29.44
C VAL A 328 9.78 10.97 29.24
N ILE A 329 9.87 11.57 28.05
CA ILE A 329 10.80 12.64 27.74
C ILE A 329 10.08 13.98 27.67
N THR A 330 10.83 15.05 27.81
CA THR A 330 10.33 16.42 27.65
C THR A 330 11.00 17.04 26.42
N LEU A 331 10.17 17.45 25.44
CA LEU A 331 10.64 18.15 24.26
C LEU A 331 11.10 19.58 24.59
N THR A 332 11.82 20.22 23.67
CA THR A 332 12.25 21.62 23.80
C THR A 332 11.05 22.57 24.00
N SER A 333 9.88 22.23 23.43
CA SER A 333 8.61 22.95 23.62
C SER A 333 7.94 22.69 24.99
N ALA A 334 8.61 22.02 25.92
CA ALA A 334 8.09 21.53 27.21
C ALA A 334 6.97 20.46 27.07
N ALA A 335 6.62 20.03 25.88
CA ALA A 335 5.64 18.96 25.68
C ALA A 335 6.19 17.60 26.09
N LEU A 336 5.34 16.79 26.74
CA LEU A 336 5.71 15.45 27.19
C LEU A 336 5.45 14.41 26.09
N ARG A 337 6.35 13.42 25.96
CA ARG A 337 6.22 12.32 25.02
C ARG A 337 6.53 10.98 25.69
N GLU A 338 5.75 9.97 25.37
CA GLU A 338 6.00 8.58 25.74
C GLU A 338 7.14 8.02 24.89
N ALA A 339 8.19 7.56 25.54
CA ALA A 339 9.43 7.11 24.91
C ALA A 339 9.49 5.58 24.83
N TYR A 340 9.90 5.09 23.69
CA TYR A 340 9.99 3.66 23.38
C TYR A 340 11.36 3.31 22.80
N HIS A 341 11.82 2.10 23.12
CA HIS A 341 13.09 1.56 22.65
C HIS A 341 12.89 0.11 22.17
N LYS A 342 13.54 -0.24 21.08
CA LYS A 342 13.60 -1.63 20.58
C LYS A 342 15.04 -1.98 20.27
N GLN A 343 15.48 -3.14 20.76
CA GLN A 343 16.69 -3.82 20.29
C GLN A 343 16.28 -4.76 19.15
N ILE A 344 16.95 -4.65 18.01
CA ILE A 344 16.81 -5.55 16.87
C ILE A 344 17.93 -6.59 16.97
N ALA A 345 17.56 -7.86 16.72
CA ALA A 345 18.56 -8.92 16.60
C ALA A 345 19.48 -8.60 15.41
N GLY A 346 20.78 -8.55 15.68
CA GLY A 346 21.82 -8.35 14.67
C GLY A 346 21.96 -9.58 13.79
#